data_628ceed7ff772dc31172a3759e2af43a
#
_entry.id   628ceed7ff772dc31172a3759e2af43a
#
_cell.length_a   1.000
_cell.length_b   1.000
_cell.length_c   1.000
_cell.angle_alpha   90.00
_cell.angle_beta   90.00
_cell.angle_gamma   90.00
#
_symmetry.space_group_name_H-M   'P 1'
#
loop_
_entity.id
_entity.type
_entity.pdbx_description
1 polymer ?
#
loop_
_entity_poly.entity_id
_entity_poly.type
_entity_poly.pdbx_seq_one_letter_code
_entity_poly.pdbx_strand_id
1 'polypeptide(L)'
;HNYYNLWVYPDRTPESEAGIFICQSLDDEARKILSQGGKILLMPDHKAIEEQSVGGLFTPDYWNYAMFKSISENAGREVSPGTLSLLMDERHPLFRQFPTECHSNWQWWSIVRHARPFILNATRHEYKPLIQVVDNVERNHKLGLLFEFAVDNGKVLVCMSNLEAIRHTPEGGQLRNAILSYMKSAEFSPTETLTSQQLQHILTTEVRKQDIVGVKNQSDYDIQPE
;
A
#
# COMPACT_ATOMS: atom_id res chain seq x y z
N HIS A 1 -5.44 -32.50 9.59
CA HIS A 1 -4.80 -31.54 10.49
C HIS A 1 -4.68 -30.20 9.77
N ASN A 2 -5.06 -29.12 10.45
CA ASN A 2 -4.88 -27.75 9.98
C ASN A 2 -3.71 -27.13 10.74
N TYR A 3 -2.85 -26.41 10.03
CA TYR A 3 -1.73 -25.69 10.62
C TYR A 3 -1.95 -24.20 10.37
N TYR A 4 -1.71 -23.39 11.40
CA TYR A 4 -1.78 -21.94 11.32
C TYR A 4 -0.47 -21.37 11.85
N ASN A 5 0.14 -20.46 11.10
CA ASN A 5 1.29 -19.73 11.57
C ASN A 5 0.87 -18.71 12.64
N LEU A 6 1.69 -18.58 13.67
CA LEU A 6 1.53 -17.59 14.73
C LEU A 6 2.73 -16.66 14.70
N TRP A 7 2.49 -15.37 14.82
CA TRP A 7 3.51 -14.36 14.97
C TRP A 7 3.53 -13.88 16.41
N VAL A 8 4.69 -14.03 17.04
CA VAL A 8 4.93 -13.57 18.41
C VAL A 8 5.94 -12.45 18.35
N TYR A 9 5.54 -11.28 18.77
CA TYR A 9 6.40 -10.11 18.81
C TYR A 9 6.92 -9.90 20.22
N PRO A 10 8.20 -9.48 20.39
CA PRO A 10 8.74 -9.11 21.67
C PRO A 10 8.03 -7.86 22.20
N ASP A 11 7.87 -7.79 23.50
CA ASP A 11 7.49 -6.54 24.18
C ASP A 11 8.66 -5.55 24.06
N ARG A 12 8.61 -4.67 23.07
CA ARG A 12 9.68 -3.72 22.76
C ARG A 12 9.22 -2.29 23.06
N THR A 13 10.18 -1.50 23.49
CA THR A 13 10.01 -0.04 23.47
C THR A 13 9.78 0.43 22.02
N PRO A 14 8.84 1.34 21.79
CA PRO A 14 8.63 1.92 20.47
C PRO A 14 9.93 2.46 19.87
N GLU A 15 10.15 2.18 18.58
CA GLU A 15 11.32 2.68 17.87
C GLU A 15 11.30 4.20 17.79
N SER A 16 12.44 4.84 18.03
CA SER A 16 12.57 6.30 17.99
C SER A 16 12.33 6.84 16.57
N GLU A 17 11.71 7.99 16.44
CA GLU A 17 11.50 8.71 15.17
C GLU A 17 12.69 9.61 14.79
N ALA A 18 13.74 9.69 15.62
CA ALA A 18 14.86 10.56 15.38
C ALA A 18 15.49 10.37 14.00
N GLY A 19 15.66 11.47 13.26
CA GLY A 19 16.20 11.48 11.91
C GLY A 19 15.19 11.12 10.81
N ILE A 20 13.91 10.95 11.13
CA ILE A 20 12.81 10.72 10.19
C ILE A 20 11.74 11.78 10.43
N PHE A 21 11.37 12.50 9.39
CA PHE A 21 10.24 13.43 9.43
C PHE A 21 8.97 12.68 9.04
N ILE A 22 7.97 12.70 9.94
CA ILE A 22 6.69 12.04 9.70
C ILE A 22 5.66 13.11 9.33
N CYS A 23 5.02 12.98 8.18
CA CYS A 23 4.03 13.94 7.69
C CYS A 23 2.87 13.26 6.96
N GLN A 24 1.80 14.02 6.74
CA GLN A 24 0.61 13.57 6.01
C GLN A 24 0.53 14.14 4.59
N SER A 25 1.35 15.11 4.26
CA SER A 25 1.38 15.76 2.94
C SER A 25 2.79 16.15 2.57
N LEU A 26 3.03 16.32 1.25
CA LEU A 26 4.29 16.85 0.74
C LEU A 26 4.23 18.38 0.71
N ASP A 27 4.26 19.00 1.89
CA ASP A 27 4.26 20.43 2.07
C ASP A 27 5.67 21.04 1.87
N ASP A 28 5.80 22.36 2.08
CA ASP A 28 7.08 23.06 1.91
C ASP A 28 8.15 22.62 2.90
N GLU A 29 7.77 22.24 4.12
CA GLU A 29 8.70 21.71 5.11
C GLU A 29 9.22 20.35 4.69
N ALA A 30 8.35 19.44 4.26
CA ALA A 30 8.72 18.14 3.73
C ALA A 30 9.66 18.27 2.52
N ARG A 31 9.34 19.16 1.57
CA ARG A 31 10.21 19.42 0.41
C ARG A 31 11.57 19.98 0.79
N LYS A 32 11.62 20.87 1.78
CA LYS A 32 12.87 21.40 2.31
C LYS A 32 13.73 20.31 2.92
N ILE A 33 13.14 19.41 3.68
CA ILE A 33 13.85 18.26 4.28
C ILE A 33 14.41 17.35 3.17
N LEU A 34 13.64 17.05 2.14
CA LEU A 34 14.10 16.25 1.00
C LEU A 34 15.26 16.91 0.26
N SER A 35 15.17 18.21 -0.02
CA SER A 35 16.25 18.95 -0.68
C SER A 35 17.56 18.93 0.11
N GLN A 36 17.48 18.80 1.43
CA GLN A 36 18.62 18.70 2.35
C GLN A 36 19.13 17.26 2.57
N GLY A 37 18.58 16.26 1.89
CA GLY A 37 18.97 14.86 2.03
C GLY A 37 18.30 14.12 3.18
N GLY A 38 17.23 14.68 3.75
CA GLY A 38 16.49 14.08 4.84
C GLY A 38 15.63 12.89 4.45
N LYS A 39 15.06 12.24 5.44
CA LYS A 39 14.19 11.06 5.27
C LYS A 39 12.77 11.39 5.73
N ILE A 40 11.78 11.03 4.91
CA ILE A 40 10.38 11.28 5.19
C ILE A 40 9.61 9.97 5.23
N LEU A 41 8.82 9.79 6.29
CA LEU A 41 7.72 8.82 6.34
C LEU A 41 6.42 9.58 6.05
N LEU A 42 5.90 9.41 4.85
CA LEU A 42 4.65 10.03 4.41
C LEU A 42 3.49 9.06 4.68
N MET A 43 2.56 9.47 5.52
CA MET A 43 1.33 8.75 5.83
C MET A 43 0.13 9.65 5.49
N PRO A 44 -0.32 9.67 4.25
CA PRO A 44 -1.39 10.58 3.81
C PRO A 44 -2.69 10.38 4.58
N ASP A 45 -3.41 11.49 4.83
CA ASP A 45 -4.79 11.40 5.31
C ASP A 45 -5.64 10.70 4.24
N HIS A 46 -6.32 9.65 4.61
CA HIS A 46 -7.14 8.82 3.71
C HIS A 46 -8.26 9.61 3.02
N LYS A 47 -8.78 10.66 3.66
CA LYS A 47 -9.80 11.53 3.06
C LYS A 47 -9.21 12.42 1.96
N ALA A 48 -7.96 12.89 2.17
CA ALA A 48 -7.30 13.76 1.22
C ALA A 48 -6.88 13.05 -0.08
N ILE A 49 -6.76 11.72 -0.04
CA ILE A 49 -6.32 10.89 -1.17
C ILE A 49 -7.39 9.91 -1.65
N GLU A 50 -8.65 10.19 -1.39
CA GLU A 50 -9.75 9.28 -1.72
C GLU A 50 -9.82 8.97 -3.22
N GLU A 51 -9.57 9.98 -4.06
CA GLU A 51 -9.59 9.85 -5.52
C GLU A 51 -8.37 9.07 -6.09
N GLN A 52 -7.24 9.07 -5.36
CA GLN A 52 -6.00 8.40 -5.76
C GLN A 52 -5.81 7.03 -5.12
N SER A 53 -6.80 6.53 -4.40
CA SER A 53 -6.68 5.32 -3.60
C SER A 53 -7.94 4.46 -3.67
N VAL A 54 -7.81 3.22 -3.26
CA VAL A 54 -8.95 2.29 -3.09
C VAL A 54 -8.95 1.74 -1.66
N GLY A 55 -10.08 1.25 -1.19
CA GLY A 55 -10.15 0.60 0.12
C GLY A 55 -9.26 -0.63 0.22
N GLY A 56 -8.71 -0.90 1.40
CA GLY A 56 -7.74 -1.96 1.64
C GLY A 56 -8.34 -3.28 2.13
N LEU A 57 -9.64 -3.35 2.35
CA LEU A 57 -10.28 -4.58 2.83
C LEU A 57 -10.34 -5.64 1.74
N PHE A 58 -9.74 -6.79 1.99
CA PHE A 58 -9.82 -7.94 1.11
C PHE A 58 -11.20 -8.58 1.15
N THR A 59 -11.65 -9.05 0.00
CA THR A 59 -12.97 -9.63 -0.17
C THR A 59 -12.85 -11.05 -0.71
N PRO A 60 -13.76 -11.94 -0.31
CA PRO A 60 -13.84 -13.27 -0.88
C PRO A 60 -14.42 -13.27 -2.32
N ASP A 61 -14.89 -12.13 -2.81
CA ASP A 61 -15.68 -11.98 -4.03
C ASP A 61 -14.79 -11.81 -5.28
N TYR A 62 -13.57 -12.31 -5.24
CA TYR A 62 -12.53 -12.11 -6.25
C TYR A 62 -12.94 -12.58 -7.66
N TRP A 63 -13.84 -13.55 -7.76
CA TRP A 63 -14.21 -14.20 -9.01
C TRP A 63 -15.33 -13.47 -9.76
N ASN A 64 -16.09 -12.60 -9.11
CA ASN A 64 -17.12 -11.80 -9.77
C ASN A 64 -17.45 -10.53 -8.97
N TYR A 65 -16.52 -9.61 -8.95
CA TYR A 65 -16.66 -8.36 -8.20
C TYR A 65 -17.88 -7.54 -8.65
N ALA A 66 -18.15 -7.45 -9.97
CA ALA A 66 -19.27 -6.67 -10.50
C ALA A 66 -20.61 -7.19 -9.98
N MET A 67 -20.80 -8.51 -9.93
CA MET A 67 -22.01 -9.12 -9.41
C MET A 67 -22.21 -8.80 -7.92
N PHE A 68 -21.18 -8.99 -7.09
CA PHE A 68 -21.28 -8.74 -5.66
C PHE A 68 -21.44 -7.25 -5.34
N LYS A 69 -20.82 -6.36 -6.12
CA LYS A 69 -21.04 -4.92 -6.06
C LYS A 69 -22.52 -4.60 -6.31
N SER A 70 -23.09 -5.12 -7.40
CA SER A 70 -24.50 -4.91 -7.74
C SER A 70 -25.44 -5.46 -6.65
N ILE A 71 -25.14 -6.63 -6.08
CA ILE A 71 -25.93 -7.20 -4.97
C ILE A 71 -25.88 -6.28 -3.74
N SER A 72 -24.71 -5.75 -3.40
CA SER A 72 -24.55 -4.84 -2.26
C SER A 72 -25.29 -3.54 -2.46
N GLU A 73 -25.16 -2.92 -3.65
CA GLU A 73 -25.86 -1.68 -4.03
C GLU A 73 -27.39 -1.87 -3.96
N ASN A 74 -27.91 -2.95 -4.56
CA ASN A 74 -29.34 -3.26 -4.54
C ASN A 74 -29.88 -3.54 -3.13
N ALA A 75 -29.04 -4.07 -2.24
CA ALA A 75 -29.40 -4.35 -0.86
C ALA A 75 -29.16 -3.15 0.08
N GLY A 76 -28.69 -2.01 -0.42
CA GLY A 76 -28.33 -0.83 0.38
C GLY A 76 -27.18 -1.11 1.37
N ARG A 77 -26.27 -2.04 1.04
CA ARG A 77 -25.11 -2.40 1.85
C ARG A 77 -23.87 -1.70 1.34
N GLU A 78 -22.89 -1.55 2.22
CA GLU A 78 -21.56 -1.07 1.84
C GLU A 78 -20.94 -1.96 0.76
N VAL A 79 -20.44 -1.32 -0.30
CA VAL A 79 -19.77 -2.04 -1.38
C VAL A 79 -18.34 -2.35 -0.95
N SER A 80 -17.94 -3.61 -1.14
CA SER A 80 -16.55 -4.02 -0.89
C SER A 80 -15.58 -3.24 -1.78
N PRO A 81 -14.41 -2.85 -1.26
CA PRO A 81 -13.36 -2.19 -2.06
C PRO A 81 -12.78 -3.08 -3.17
N GLY A 82 -12.99 -4.39 -3.10
CA GLY A 82 -12.63 -5.32 -4.16
C GLY A 82 -11.14 -5.65 -4.30
N THR A 83 -10.30 -5.29 -3.33
CA THR A 83 -8.89 -5.73 -3.30
C THR A 83 -8.78 -7.16 -2.80
N LEU A 84 -7.78 -7.92 -3.27
CA LEU A 84 -7.71 -9.37 -3.10
C LEU A 84 -6.68 -9.83 -2.07
N SER A 85 -5.43 -9.37 -2.19
CA SER A 85 -4.32 -9.87 -1.39
C SER A 85 -3.14 -8.89 -1.41
N LEU A 86 -2.12 -9.18 -0.62
CA LEU A 86 -0.81 -8.52 -0.68
C LEU A 86 0.20 -9.40 -1.41
N LEU A 87 1.19 -8.75 -2.04
CA LEU A 87 2.39 -9.37 -2.56
C LEU A 87 3.60 -8.59 -2.08
N MET A 88 4.63 -9.29 -1.59
CA MET A 88 5.87 -8.72 -1.10
C MET A 88 7.02 -9.71 -1.18
N ASP A 89 8.25 -9.22 -1.22
CA ASP A 89 9.43 -10.07 -1.02
C ASP A 89 9.72 -10.17 0.48
N GLU A 90 9.42 -11.31 1.07
CA GLU A 90 9.63 -11.59 2.50
C GLU A 90 11.10 -11.43 2.95
N ARG A 91 12.05 -11.47 2.00
CA ARG A 91 13.48 -11.30 2.29
C ARG A 91 13.90 -9.84 2.33
N HIS A 92 13.01 -8.90 1.98
CA HIS A 92 13.33 -7.48 2.00
C HIS A 92 13.73 -7.05 3.42
N PRO A 93 14.75 -6.19 3.60
CA PRO A 93 15.27 -5.78 4.92
C PRO A 93 14.21 -5.21 5.87
N LEU A 94 13.16 -4.59 5.36
CA LEU A 94 12.01 -4.13 6.12
C LEU A 94 11.42 -5.23 7.00
N PHE A 95 11.34 -6.46 6.49
CA PHE A 95 10.65 -7.57 7.16
C PHE A 95 11.50 -8.33 8.19
N ARG A 96 12.75 -7.93 8.42
CA ARG A 96 13.59 -8.54 9.48
C ARG A 96 12.97 -8.43 10.86
N GLN A 97 12.29 -7.31 11.13
CA GLN A 97 11.60 -7.09 12.41
C GLN A 97 10.10 -7.36 12.34
N PHE A 98 9.58 -7.62 11.15
CA PHE A 98 8.20 -7.98 10.90
C PHE A 98 8.15 -9.22 9.99
N PRO A 99 8.54 -10.39 10.49
CA PRO A 99 8.53 -11.61 9.69
C PRO A 99 7.15 -11.84 9.07
N THR A 100 7.13 -12.09 7.78
CA THR A 100 5.90 -12.28 7.01
C THR A 100 6.10 -13.35 5.94
N GLU A 101 5.03 -13.76 5.30
CA GLU A 101 5.05 -14.57 4.09
C GLU A 101 5.03 -13.65 2.86
N CYS A 102 5.25 -14.20 1.68
CA CYS A 102 5.21 -13.43 0.43
C CYS A 102 3.81 -12.90 0.07
N HIS A 103 2.78 -13.27 0.82
CA HIS A 103 1.38 -12.92 0.64
C HIS A 103 0.73 -12.53 1.98
N SER A 104 -0.49 -11.98 1.91
CA SER A 104 -1.26 -11.66 3.11
C SER A 104 -1.79 -12.92 3.81
N ASN A 105 -1.75 -12.86 5.13
CA ASN A 105 -2.38 -13.82 6.04
C ASN A 105 -3.08 -13.05 7.15
N TRP A 106 -3.56 -13.70 8.19
CA TRP A 106 -4.31 -13.06 9.27
C TRP A 106 -3.52 -12.01 10.07
N GLN A 107 -2.18 -12.05 10.06
CA GLN A 107 -1.30 -11.01 10.64
C GLN A 107 -1.59 -9.62 10.06
N TRP A 108 -1.98 -9.57 8.78
CA TRP A 108 -2.21 -8.33 8.04
C TRP A 108 -3.63 -7.76 8.21
N TRP A 109 -4.51 -8.45 8.94
CA TRP A 109 -5.93 -8.09 9.01
C TRP A 109 -6.17 -6.67 9.50
N SER A 110 -5.63 -6.28 10.68
CA SER A 110 -5.83 -4.93 11.20
C SER A 110 -5.14 -3.87 10.33
N ILE A 111 -3.98 -4.19 9.77
CA ILE A 111 -3.21 -3.30 8.89
C ILE A 111 -4.01 -2.98 7.63
N VAL A 112 -4.59 -3.99 6.99
CA VAL A 112 -5.36 -3.83 5.75
C VAL A 112 -6.68 -3.11 6.00
N ARG A 113 -7.35 -3.39 7.11
CA ARG A 113 -8.61 -2.71 7.47
C ARG A 113 -8.44 -1.20 7.69
N HIS A 114 -7.25 -0.77 8.05
CA HIS A 114 -6.91 0.64 8.25
C HIS A 114 -6.06 1.20 7.11
N ALA A 115 -6.17 0.60 5.93
CA ALA A 115 -5.39 0.99 4.76
C ALA A 115 -6.27 1.50 3.61
N ARG A 116 -5.69 2.38 2.80
CA ARG A 116 -6.20 2.79 1.49
C ARG A 116 -5.06 2.71 0.47
N PRO A 117 -4.82 1.54 -0.15
CA PRO A 117 -3.79 1.37 -1.16
C PRO A 117 -3.82 2.46 -2.22
N PHE A 118 -2.66 3.02 -2.51
CA PHE A 118 -2.48 4.10 -3.47
C PHE A 118 -2.38 3.58 -4.89
N ILE A 119 -2.99 4.27 -5.86
CA ILE A 119 -2.96 3.91 -7.28
C ILE A 119 -1.66 4.43 -7.90
N LEU A 120 -0.75 3.53 -8.24
CA LEU A 120 0.59 3.80 -8.77
C LEU A 120 0.67 3.69 -10.30
N ASN A 121 -0.45 3.79 -11.02
CA ASN A 121 -0.48 3.67 -12.49
C ASN A 121 0.38 4.71 -13.20
N ALA A 122 0.61 5.88 -12.58
CA ALA A 122 1.48 6.92 -13.11
C ALA A 122 2.99 6.61 -12.98
N THR A 123 3.36 5.55 -12.25
CA THR A 123 4.76 5.12 -12.14
C THR A 123 5.17 4.27 -13.34
N ARG A 124 6.49 4.12 -13.56
CA ARG A 124 7.01 3.23 -14.61
C ARG A 124 6.47 1.81 -14.43
N HIS A 125 6.28 1.09 -15.53
CA HIS A 125 5.73 -0.27 -15.51
C HIS A 125 6.54 -1.21 -14.61
N GLU A 126 7.86 -1.12 -14.65
CA GLU A 126 8.80 -1.97 -13.90
C GLU A 126 8.85 -1.64 -12.40
N TYR A 127 8.35 -0.46 -12.00
CA TYR A 127 8.35 -0.08 -10.60
C TYR A 127 7.45 -1.02 -9.78
N LYS A 128 8.01 -1.55 -8.70
CA LYS A 128 7.30 -2.43 -7.76
C LYS A 128 7.33 -1.79 -6.37
N PRO A 129 6.16 -1.58 -5.75
CA PRO A 129 6.12 -1.17 -4.36
C PRO A 129 6.67 -2.26 -3.43
N LEU A 130 7.13 -1.91 -2.23
CA LEU A 130 7.61 -2.86 -1.22
C LEU A 130 6.50 -3.84 -0.80
N ILE A 131 5.28 -3.31 -0.69
CA ILE A 131 4.07 -4.11 -0.48
C ILE A 131 3.08 -3.69 -1.55
N GLN A 132 2.86 -4.59 -2.49
CA GLN A 132 1.85 -4.43 -3.54
C GLN A 132 0.52 -4.98 -3.05
N VAL A 133 -0.57 -4.29 -3.37
CA VAL A 133 -1.92 -4.82 -3.21
C VAL A 133 -2.40 -5.35 -4.55
N VAL A 134 -2.92 -6.56 -4.54
CA VAL A 134 -3.55 -7.16 -5.73
C VAL A 134 -4.95 -6.59 -5.88
N ASP A 135 -5.18 -5.90 -6.97
CA ASP A 135 -6.50 -5.37 -7.31
C ASP A 135 -7.38 -6.46 -7.94
N ASN A 136 -8.69 -6.21 -8.03
CA ASN A 136 -9.57 -7.09 -8.77
C ASN A 136 -9.28 -7.02 -10.28
N VAL A 137 -9.72 -8.04 -11.00
CA VAL A 137 -9.43 -8.20 -12.43
C VAL A 137 -10.11 -7.14 -13.31
N GLU A 138 -11.14 -6.48 -12.81
CA GLU A 138 -11.92 -5.49 -13.57
C GLU A 138 -11.27 -4.11 -13.56
N ARG A 139 -10.67 -3.70 -12.42
CA ARG A 139 -9.93 -2.44 -12.30
C ARG A 139 -8.47 -2.57 -12.68
N ASN A 140 -7.83 -3.63 -12.18
CA ASN A 140 -6.43 -3.98 -12.45
C ASN A 140 -5.44 -2.82 -12.29
N HIS A 141 -5.60 -2.03 -11.23
CA HIS A 141 -4.64 -0.97 -10.90
C HIS A 141 -3.36 -1.54 -10.30
N LYS A 142 -2.25 -0.87 -10.53
CA LYS A 142 -1.04 -1.05 -9.73
C LYS A 142 -1.25 -0.37 -8.38
N LEU A 143 -1.41 -1.14 -7.31
CA LEU A 143 -1.70 -0.64 -5.99
C LEU A 143 -0.50 -0.82 -5.05
N GLY A 144 -0.16 0.23 -4.30
CA GLY A 144 0.88 0.20 -3.27
C GLY A 144 0.31 0.41 -1.88
N LEU A 145 0.65 -0.47 -0.94
CA LEU A 145 0.42 -0.29 0.49
C LEU A 145 1.62 0.39 1.16
N LEU A 146 2.82 -0.02 0.77
CA LEU A 146 4.08 0.55 1.23
C LEU A 146 5.01 0.67 0.02
N PHE A 147 5.55 1.85 -0.21
CA PHE A 147 6.42 2.10 -1.36
C PHE A 147 7.39 3.25 -1.08
N GLU A 148 8.48 3.32 -1.84
CA GLU A 148 9.57 4.24 -1.56
C GLU A 148 10.15 4.86 -2.83
N PHE A 149 10.73 6.07 -2.67
CA PHE A 149 11.41 6.80 -3.74
C PHE A 149 12.63 7.54 -3.18
N ALA A 150 13.68 7.64 -3.99
CA ALA A 150 14.68 8.68 -3.83
C ALA A 150 14.10 9.98 -4.41
N VAL A 151 14.04 11.05 -3.64
CA VAL A 151 13.39 12.30 -4.06
C VAL A 151 14.34 13.47 -3.81
N ASP A 152 14.71 14.16 -4.89
CA ASP A 152 15.75 15.20 -4.89
C ASP A 152 17.04 14.63 -4.26
N ASN A 153 17.47 15.14 -3.09
CA ASN A 153 18.62 14.63 -2.35
C ASN A 153 18.22 13.68 -1.20
N GLY A 154 16.94 13.55 -0.92
CA GLY A 154 16.39 12.79 0.21
C GLY A 154 15.73 11.49 -0.20
N LYS A 155 15.02 10.90 0.75
CA LYS A 155 14.33 9.61 0.59
C LYS A 155 12.95 9.66 1.23
N VAL A 156 11.96 9.12 0.54
CA VAL A 156 10.58 9.04 1.02
C VAL A 156 10.16 7.58 1.08
N LEU A 157 9.55 7.20 2.19
CA LEU A 157 8.76 5.98 2.31
C LEU A 157 7.32 6.40 2.53
N VAL A 158 6.41 5.87 1.71
CA VAL A 158 4.96 6.15 1.80
C VAL A 158 4.26 4.94 2.38
N CYS A 159 3.52 5.14 3.46
CA CYS A 159 2.72 4.12 4.12
C CYS A 159 1.24 4.46 4.02
N MET A 160 0.49 3.59 3.37
CA MET A 160 -0.94 3.75 3.09
C MET A 160 -1.85 3.09 4.14
N SER A 161 -1.27 2.57 5.21
CA SER A 161 -2.02 2.12 6.40
C SER A 161 -1.94 3.18 7.49
N ASN A 162 -3.04 3.47 8.14
CA ASN A 162 -3.09 4.35 9.30
C ASN A 162 -2.50 3.64 10.54
N LEU A 163 -1.17 3.58 10.61
CA LEU A 163 -0.45 2.91 11.68
C LEU A 163 -0.70 3.54 13.05
N GLU A 164 -1.04 4.84 13.10
CA GLU A 164 -1.36 5.50 14.37
C GLU A 164 -2.66 4.96 14.98
N ALA A 165 -3.66 4.66 14.15
CA ALA A 165 -4.91 4.08 14.62
C ALA A 165 -4.73 2.66 15.21
N ILE A 166 -3.74 1.92 14.76
CA ILE A 166 -3.49 0.52 15.15
C ILE A 166 -2.18 0.32 15.91
N ARG A 167 -1.49 1.39 16.32
CA ARG A 167 -0.20 1.28 17.01
C ARG A 167 -0.25 0.50 18.33
N HIS A 168 -1.44 0.36 18.90
CA HIS A 168 -1.70 -0.37 20.15
C HIS A 168 -1.89 -1.88 19.90
N THR A 169 -2.05 -2.31 18.65
CA THR A 169 -2.10 -3.73 18.30
C THR A 169 -0.68 -4.27 18.14
N PRO A 170 -0.43 -5.55 18.46
CA PRO A 170 0.91 -6.14 18.34
C PRO A 170 1.49 -5.99 16.93
N GLU A 171 0.71 -6.31 15.90
CA GLU A 171 1.12 -6.24 14.50
C GLU A 171 1.30 -4.79 14.00
N GLY A 172 0.40 -3.87 14.39
CA GLY A 172 0.50 -2.47 14.00
C GLY A 172 1.72 -1.77 14.59
N GLY A 173 1.95 -1.97 15.89
CA GLY A 173 3.13 -1.46 16.58
C GLY A 173 4.42 -2.06 16.03
N GLN A 174 4.43 -3.37 15.76
CA GLN A 174 5.61 -4.04 15.23
C GLN A 174 5.94 -3.62 13.80
N LEU A 175 4.94 -3.45 12.93
CA LEU A 175 5.16 -2.95 11.57
C LEU A 175 5.72 -1.52 11.59
N ARG A 176 5.17 -0.65 12.45
CA ARG A 176 5.70 0.70 12.63
C ARG A 176 7.16 0.69 13.04
N ASN A 177 7.52 -0.13 14.02
CA ASN A 177 8.91 -0.28 14.46
C ASN A 177 9.82 -0.80 13.34
N ALA A 178 9.35 -1.77 12.56
CA ALA A 178 10.07 -2.31 11.41
C ALA A 178 10.34 -1.23 10.34
N ILE A 179 9.32 -0.41 10.03
CA ILE A 179 9.46 0.72 9.09
C ILE A 179 10.52 1.72 9.59
N LEU A 180 10.41 2.17 10.83
CA LEU A 180 11.35 3.16 11.38
C LEU A 180 12.78 2.61 11.45
N SER A 181 12.95 1.35 11.84
CA SER A 181 14.24 0.68 11.87
C SER A 181 14.85 0.54 10.47
N TYR A 182 14.06 0.11 9.50
CA TYR A 182 14.47 0.04 8.10
C TYR A 182 14.91 1.42 7.57
N MET A 183 14.11 2.46 7.80
CA MET A 183 14.42 3.80 7.33
C MET A 183 15.71 4.38 7.95
N LYS A 184 16.10 3.94 9.14
CA LYS A 184 17.38 4.34 9.78
C LYS A 184 18.57 3.58 9.23
N SER A 185 18.36 2.39 8.70
CA SER A 185 19.44 1.55 8.21
C SER A 185 20.07 2.10 6.92
N ALA A 186 21.25 1.60 6.57
CA ALA A 186 21.90 1.87 5.29
C ALA A 186 21.16 1.22 4.11
N GLU A 187 20.34 0.21 4.38
CA GLU A 187 19.58 -0.54 3.39
C GLU A 187 18.36 0.23 2.87
N PHE A 188 17.92 1.29 3.57
CA PHE A 188 16.94 2.23 3.03
C PHE A 188 17.59 3.02 1.88
N SER A 189 17.54 2.42 0.69
CA SER A 189 18.17 2.94 -0.52
C SER A 189 17.25 2.75 -1.72
N PRO A 190 16.17 3.55 -1.83
CA PRO A 190 15.25 3.48 -2.94
C PRO A 190 15.96 3.59 -4.28
N THR A 191 15.61 2.74 -5.23
CA THR A 191 16.23 2.70 -6.57
C THR A 191 15.52 3.60 -7.58
N GLU A 192 14.25 3.90 -7.33
CA GLU A 192 13.45 4.80 -8.17
C GLU A 192 13.67 6.23 -7.74
N THR A 193 14.13 7.07 -8.68
CA THR A 193 14.45 8.47 -8.40
C THR A 193 13.40 9.39 -9.03
N LEU A 194 12.91 10.35 -8.25
CA LEU A 194 11.94 11.37 -8.65
C LEU A 194 12.39 12.74 -8.18
N THR A 195 11.89 13.78 -8.83
CA THR A 195 11.89 15.13 -8.25
C THR A 195 10.69 15.30 -7.31
N SER A 196 10.75 16.27 -6.39
CA SER A 196 9.61 16.64 -5.56
C SER A 196 8.36 16.96 -6.38
N GLN A 197 8.53 17.58 -7.56
CA GLN A 197 7.42 17.88 -8.47
C GLN A 197 6.81 16.61 -9.07
N GLN A 198 7.63 15.65 -9.47
CA GLN A 198 7.15 14.35 -9.98
C GLN A 198 6.41 13.55 -8.90
N LEU A 199 6.95 13.52 -7.68
CA LEU A 199 6.26 12.88 -6.56
C LEU A 199 4.92 13.57 -6.29
N GLN A 200 4.89 14.91 -6.24
CA GLN A 200 3.65 15.66 -6.07
C GLN A 200 2.65 15.34 -7.18
N HIS A 201 3.10 15.28 -8.42
CA HIS A 201 2.25 14.92 -9.56
C HIS A 201 1.63 13.52 -9.36
N ILE A 202 2.43 12.50 -8.98
CA ILE A 202 1.92 11.16 -8.69
C ILE A 202 0.86 11.21 -7.58
N LEU A 203 1.12 11.97 -6.49
CA LEU A 203 0.23 12.04 -5.34
C LEU A 203 -1.09 12.80 -5.58
N THR A 204 -1.13 13.66 -6.61
CA THR A 204 -2.31 14.52 -6.87
C THR A 204 -3.00 14.24 -8.20
N THR A 205 -2.44 13.38 -9.05
CA THR A 205 -3.07 13.05 -10.34
C THR A 205 -4.39 12.31 -10.10
N GLU A 206 -5.45 12.85 -10.67
CA GLU A 206 -6.73 12.15 -10.73
C GLU A 206 -6.56 10.88 -11.56
N VAL A 207 -6.83 9.76 -10.95
CA VAL A 207 -6.87 8.49 -11.66
C VAL A 207 -8.30 8.27 -12.11
N ARG A 208 -8.52 8.18 -13.40
CA ARG A 208 -9.80 7.69 -13.91
C ARG A 208 -9.96 6.27 -13.35
N LYS A 209 -10.82 6.12 -12.36
CA LYS A 209 -11.32 4.81 -11.96
C LYS A 209 -11.94 4.23 -13.24
N GLN A 210 -11.26 3.28 -13.86
CA GLN A 210 -11.77 2.67 -15.08
C GLN A 210 -13.18 2.20 -14.76
N ASP A 211 -14.16 2.73 -15.48
CA ASP A 211 -15.48 2.16 -15.46
C ASP A 211 -15.30 0.67 -15.73
N ILE A 212 -15.88 -0.15 -14.87
CA ILE A 212 -15.83 -1.60 -14.99
C ILE A 212 -16.20 -1.92 -16.44
N VAL A 213 -15.20 -2.30 -17.23
CA VAL A 213 -15.47 -2.89 -18.55
C VAL A 213 -16.09 -4.22 -18.21
N GLY A 214 -17.41 -4.23 -18.10
CA GLY A 214 -18.13 -5.46 -17.87
C GLY A 214 -17.67 -6.46 -18.94
N VAL A 215 -17.19 -7.61 -18.50
CA VAL A 215 -16.96 -8.74 -19.39
C VAL A 215 -18.30 -9.00 -20.08
N LYS A 216 -18.42 -8.47 -21.29
CA LYS A 216 -19.71 -8.45 -22.00
C LYS A 216 -20.19 -9.85 -22.32
N ASN A 217 -19.29 -10.81 -22.51
CA ASN A 217 -19.62 -12.22 -22.70
C ASN A 217 -18.34 -13.08 -22.57
N GLN A 218 -18.49 -14.30 -22.14
CA GLN A 218 -17.43 -15.31 -22.07
C GLN A 218 -16.80 -15.61 -23.47
N SER A 219 -17.53 -15.33 -24.55
CA SER A 219 -17.06 -15.42 -25.94
C SER A 219 -15.97 -14.43 -26.32
N ASP A 220 -15.77 -13.35 -25.56
CA ASP A 220 -14.71 -12.38 -25.85
C ASP A 220 -13.30 -12.89 -25.49
N TYR A 221 -13.23 -14.06 -24.84
CA TYR A 221 -11.99 -14.76 -24.48
C TYR A 221 -11.73 -16.02 -25.30
N ASP A 222 -12.61 -16.37 -26.26
CA ASP A 222 -12.35 -17.46 -27.18
C ASP A 222 -11.21 -17.08 -28.15
N ILE A 223 -9.98 -17.33 -27.67
CA ILE A 223 -8.80 -17.33 -28.54
C ILE A 223 -9.05 -18.44 -29.55
N GLN A 224 -9.37 -18.08 -30.78
CA GLN A 224 -9.41 -19.02 -31.89
C GLN A 224 -8.00 -19.60 -32.02
N PRO A 225 -7.82 -20.92 -31.91
CA PRO A 225 -6.53 -21.54 -32.21
C PRO A 225 -6.19 -21.31 -33.68
N GLU A 226 -4.98 -20.76 -33.94
CA GLU A 226 -4.40 -20.73 -35.28
C GLU A 226 -4.16 -22.14 -35.83
#